data_c4aeda4be0e8f7519770541f5a6aba65
#
_entry.id   c4aeda4be0e8f7519770541f5a6aba65
#
_cell.length_a   1.000
_cell.length_b   1.000
_cell.length_c   1.000
_cell.angle_alpha   90.00
_cell.angle_beta   90.00
_cell.angle_gamma   90.00
#
_symmetry.space_group_name_H-M   'P 1'
#
loop_
_entity.id
_entity.type
_entity.pdbx_description
1 polymer ?
#
loop_
_entity_poly.entity_id
_entity_poly.type
_entity_poly.pdbx_seq_one_letter_code
_entity_poly.pdbx_strand_id
1 'polypeptide(L)'
;MNSKISILLIGPFPEPLSGVSIANQVVNEVLSEDSQFEVDLINTSYSIFDEEIGKFSFKKAFFYLTLNLNIFKIFKHKIIYITPGQTFYGILKYGFFIILGSVFRKELIIHVHGNHLGQEYKSLNGIKRNIFYFLVSRFRKGIVLSDSLKQNLTPFIDQGSIFCLPNFAQDYLYTEDKKLVNDELRIFYLSN
;
A
#
# COMPACT_ATOMS: atom_id res chain seq x y z
N MET A 1 1.69 32.16 -6.78
CA MET A 1 1.63 31.10 -5.76
C MET A 1 1.59 29.78 -6.49
N ASN A 2 2.61 28.94 -6.33
CA ASN A 2 2.56 27.60 -6.90
C ASN A 2 1.47 26.81 -6.18
N SER A 3 0.51 26.26 -6.92
CA SER A 3 -0.52 25.39 -6.33
C SER A 3 0.15 24.12 -5.78
N LYS A 4 -0.17 23.77 -4.52
CA LYS A 4 0.31 22.53 -3.91
C LYS A 4 -0.13 21.32 -4.73
N ILE A 5 0.69 20.28 -4.74
CA ILE A 5 0.35 18.99 -5.34
C ILE A 5 -0.51 18.22 -4.36
N SER A 6 -1.77 17.96 -4.71
CA SER A 6 -2.70 17.23 -3.84
C SER A 6 -2.57 15.72 -4.00
N ILE A 7 -2.38 15.02 -2.87
CA ILE A 7 -2.16 13.57 -2.79
C ILE A 7 -3.20 12.95 -1.87
N LEU A 8 -3.84 11.87 -2.32
CA LEU A 8 -4.72 11.02 -1.52
C LEU A 8 -4.02 9.69 -1.23
N LEU A 9 -3.70 9.44 0.04
CA LEU A 9 -3.15 8.17 0.51
C LEU A 9 -4.30 7.22 0.88
N ILE A 10 -4.33 6.02 0.28
CA ILE A 10 -5.36 5.00 0.56
C ILE A 10 -4.66 3.70 0.96
N GLY A 11 -4.77 3.31 2.21
CA GLY A 11 -4.13 2.12 2.73
C GLY A 11 -4.41 1.89 4.21
N PRO A 12 -3.84 0.84 4.80
CA PRO A 12 -3.90 0.66 6.23
C PRO A 12 -3.03 1.70 6.95
N PHE A 13 -3.54 2.25 8.04
CA PHE A 13 -2.82 3.12 8.97
C PHE A 13 -3.00 2.57 10.39
N PRO A 14 -2.13 2.91 11.35
CA PRO A 14 -2.33 2.53 12.73
C PRO A 14 -3.68 3.05 13.27
N GLU A 15 -4.42 2.32 14.10
CA GLU A 15 -4.34 0.92 14.51
C GLU A 15 -5.13 0.00 13.57
N PRO A 16 -4.79 -1.28 13.41
CA PRO A 16 -3.73 -2.04 14.09
C PRO A 16 -2.32 -1.79 13.54
N LEU A 17 -1.30 -2.01 14.40
CA LEU A 17 0.09 -1.88 14.01
C LEU A 17 0.50 -3.03 13.10
N SER A 18 1.06 -2.70 11.96
CA SER A 18 1.67 -3.63 11.00
C SER A 18 2.79 -2.92 10.26
N GLY A 19 3.70 -3.66 9.64
CA GLY A 19 4.77 -3.04 8.84
C GLY A 19 4.25 -2.09 7.77
N VAL A 20 3.13 -2.43 7.12
CA VAL A 20 2.50 -1.58 6.10
C VAL A 20 1.83 -0.35 6.71
N SER A 21 1.14 -0.49 7.85
CA SER A 21 0.48 0.66 8.49
C SER A 21 1.48 1.68 9.01
N ILE A 22 2.61 1.22 9.58
CA ILE A 22 3.71 2.08 10.02
C ILE A 22 4.35 2.78 8.80
N ALA A 23 4.62 2.05 7.72
CA ALA A 23 5.19 2.62 6.51
C ALA A 23 4.28 3.72 5.91
N ASN A 24 2.97 3.49 5.86
CA ASN A 24 2.01 4.49 5.40
C ASN A 24 1.95 5.72 6.32
N GLN A 25 2.07 5.50 7.63
CA GLN A 25 2.14 6.59 8.60
C GLN A 25 3.35 7.49 8.32
N VAL A 26 4.53 6.91 8.15
CA VAL A 26 5.75 7.68 7.85
C VAL A 26 5.65 8.39 6.50
N VAL A 27 5.12 7.74 5.46
CA VAL A 27 4.88 8.41 4.17
C VAL A 27 3.95 9.61 4.33
N ASN A 28 2.88 9.47 5.13
CA ASN A 28 1.96 10.57 5.39
C ASN A 28 2.65 11.72 6.15
N GLU A 29 3.45 11.42 7.17
CA GLU A 29 4.19 12.42 7.95
C GLU A 29 5.16 13.19 7.07
N VAL A 30 6.06 12.50 6.35
CA VAL A 30 7.05 13.12 5.47
C VAL A 30 6.43 13.98 4.38
N LEU A 31 5.35 13.51 3.73
CA LEU A 31 4.68 14.28 2.69
C LEU A 31 3.90 15.48 3.26
N SER A 32 3.36 15.36 4.47
CA SER A 32 2.60 16.45 5.12
C SER A 32 3.51 17.57 5.66
N GLU A 33 4.76 17.25 6.00
CA GLU A 33 5.76 18.23 6.41
C GLU A 33 6.30 19.06 5.24
N ASP A 34 6.27 18.52 4.01
CA ASP A 34 6.71 19.23 2.82
C ASP A 34 5.60 20.19 2.33
N SER A 35 5.90 21.48 2.35
CA SER A 35 4.98 22.54 1.95
C SER A 35 4.50 22.47 0.50
N GLN A 36 5.15 21.66 -0.36
CA GLN A 36 4.77 21.44 -1.75
C GLN A 36 3.53 20.55 -1.90
N PHE A 37 3.20 19.75 -0.87
CA PHE A 37 2.10 18.79 -0.91
C PHE A 37 0.92 19.21 -0.05
N GLU A 38 -0.26 18.77 -0.44
CA GLU A 38 -1.49 18.75 0.35
C GLU A 38 -1.94 17.29 0.40
N VAL A 39 -1.92 16.70 1.61
CA VAL A 39 -2.12 15.28 1.81
C VAL A 39 -3.42 15.01 2.54
N ASP A 40 -4.26 14.16 1.96
CA ASP A 40 -5.42 13.56 2.61
C ASP A 40 -5.23 12.04 2.70
N LEU A 41 -5.90 11.40 3.65
CA LEU A 41 -5.85 9.94 3.80
C LEU A 41 -7.23 9.29 3.87
N ILE A 42 -7.27 8.01 3.45
CA ILE A 42 -8.37 7.08 3.69
C ILE A 42 -7.77 5.85 4.37
N ASN A 43 -8.04 5.70 5.68
CA ASN A 43 -7.59 4.53 6.43
C ASN A 43 -8.48 3.33 6.09
N THR A 44 -7.84 2.26 5.60
CA THR A 44 -8.51 1.00 5.24
C THR A 44 -8.27 -0.11 6.26
N SER A 45 -7.67 0.21 7.41
CA SER A 45 -7.51 -0.71 8.52
C SER A 45 -8.88 -1.11 9.07
N TYR A 46 -9.05 -2.41 9.32
CA TYR A 46 -10.21 -2.95 9.99
C TYR A 46 -9.81 -3.30 11.43
N SER A 47 -10.36 -2.61 12.40
CA SER A 47 -9.90 -2.61 13.79
C SER A 47 -10.41 -3.78 14.64
N ILE A 48 -11.24 -4.66 14.08
CA ILE A 48 -11.80 -5.79 14.86
C ILE A 48 -10.86 -6.98 14.74
N PHE A 49 -10.10 -7.24 15.81
CA PHE A 49 -9.08 -8.29 15.89
C PHE A 49 -9.63 -9.73 15.95
N ASP A 50 -10.93 -9.92 16.22
CA ASP A 50 -11.54 -11.24 16.49
C ASP A 50 -11.91 -12.06 15.25
N GLU A 51 -11.67 -11.56 14.05
CA GLU A 51 -12.02 -12.28 12.82
C GLU A 51 -10.77 -12.86 12.15
N GLU A 52 -10.77 -14.17 11.89
CA GLU A 52 -9.70 -14.87 11.20
C GLU A 52 -9.32 -14.20 9.87
N ILE A 53 -8.02 -14.04 9.67
CA ILE A 53 -7.45 -13.45 8.45
C ILE A 53 -7.85 -14.33 7.25
N GLY A 54 -8.50 -13.74 6.25
CA GLY A 54 -8.86 -14.43 5.01
C GLY A 54 -10.28 -14.98 4.94
N LYS A 55 -11.06 -15.02 6.05
CA LYS A 55 -12.48 -15.41 5.98
C LYS A 55 -13.37 -14.24 5.57
N PHE A 56 -14.42 -14.56 4.79
CA PHE A 56 -15.45 -13.62 4.41
C PHE A 56 -16.32 -13.28 5.63
N SER A 57 -16.55 -11.98 5.86
CA SER A 57 -17.47 -11.50 6.88
C SER A 57 -18.34 -10.40 6.29
N PHE A 58 -19.64 -10.45 6.57
CA PHE A 58 -20.59 -9.38 6.17
C PHE A 58 -20.21 -8.04 6.82
N LYS A 59 -19.66 -8.04 8.03
CA LYS A 59 -19.19 -6.81 8.70
C LYS A 59 -18.02 -6.20 7.96
N LYS A 60 -17.06 -7.02 7.49
CA LYS A 60 -15.95 -6.57 6.65
C LYS A 60 -16.46 -6.02 5.31
N ALA A 61 -17.39 -6.73 4.66
CA ALA A 61 -17.97 -6.28 3.40
C ALA A 61 -18.70 -4.93 3.57
N PHE A 62 -19.46 -4.75 4.62
CA PHE A 62 -20.13 -3.49 4.95
C PHE A 62 -19.14 -2.36 5.25
N PHE A 63 -18.10 -2.64 6.04
CA PHE A 63 -17.04 -1.67 6.31
C PHE A 63 -16.36 -1.19 5.00
N TYR A 64 -15.98 -2.11 4.13
CA TYR A 64 -15.39 -1.72 2.83
C TYR A 64 -16.39 -1.02 1.91
N LEU A 65 -17.68 -1.30 2.04
CA LEU A 65 -18.71 -0.53 1.33
C LEU A 65 -18.79 0.91 1.85
N THR A 66 -18.71 1.12 3.17
CA THR A 66 -18.71 2.47 3.76
C THR A 66 -17.45 3.26 3.43
N LEU A 67 -16.29 2.60 3.24
CA LEU A 67 -15.08 3.27 2.75
C LEU A 67 -15.31 3.93 1.39
N ASN A 68 -16.15 3.34 0.54
CA ASN A 68 -16.47 3.91 -0.77
C ASN A 68 -17.27 5.22 -0.70
N LEU A 69 -17.84 5.58 0.47
CA LEU A 69 -18.44 6.91 0.66
C LEU A 69 -17.37 8.03 0.60
N ASN A 70 -16.09 7.69 0.86
CA ASN A 70 -14.97 8.61 0.73
C ASN A 70 -14.46 8.78 -0.72
N ILE A 71 -15.11 8.12 -1.68
CA ILE A 71 -14.68 8.12 -3.09
C ILE A 71 -14.65 9.53 -3.69
N PHE A 72 -15.49 10.45 -3.17
CA PHE A 72 -15.50 11.84 -3.60
C PHE A 72 -14.19 12.59 -3.34
N LYS A 73 -13.34 12.10 -2.42
CA LYS A 73 -12.00 12.64 -2.22
C LYS A 73 -11.13 12.53 -3.48
N ILE A 74 -11.34 11.50 -4.31
CA ILE A 74 -10.61 11.31 -5.57
C ILE A 74 -10.66 12.56 -6.46
N PHE A 75 -11.81 13.25 -6.51
CA PHE A 75 -11.98 14.41 -7.40
C PHE A 75 -11.08 15.59 -7.03
N LYS A 76 -10.77 15.73 -5.74
CA LYS A 76 -9.96 16.84 -5.22
C LYS A 76 -8.47 16.63 -5.40
N HIS A 77 -8.01 15.38 -5.57
CA HIS A 77 -6.60 15.04 -5.56
C HIS A 77 -6.08 14.74 -6.97
N LYS A 78 -4.82 15.12 -7.22
CA LYS A 78 -4.12 14.86 -8.48
C LYS A 78 -3.48 13.48 -8.48
N ILE A 79 -2.90 13.09 -7.35
CA ILE A 79 -2.20 11.82 -7.14
C ILE A 79 -3.02 10.95 -6.19
N ILE A 80 -3.20 9.69 -6.55
CA ILE A 80 -3.84 8.66 -5.72
C ILE A 80 -2.80 7.57 -5.46
N TYR A 81 -2.35 7.50 -4.22
CA TYR A 81 -1.36 6.53 -3.76
C TYR A 81 -2.06 5.44 -2.98
N ILE A 82 -1.90 4.18 -3.42
CA ILE A 82 -2.60 3.03 -2.85
C ILE A 82 -1.60 1.97 -2.38
N THR A 83 -1.76 1.51 -1.13
CA THR A 83 -1.05 0.36 -0.55
C THR A 83 -2.02 -0.81 -0.38
N PRO A 84 -2.24 -1.63 -1.42
CA PRO A 84 -3.19 -2.72 -1.35
C PRO A 84 -2.57 -3.98 -0.75
N GLY A 85 -3.45 -4.86 -0.22
CA GLY A 85 -3.06 -6.26 -0.01
C GLY A 85 -2.78 -6.95 -1.35
N GLN A 86 -1.89 -7.94 -1.35
CA GLN A 86 -1.35 -8.54 -2.56
C GLN A 86 -2.19 -9.70 -3.13
N THR A 87 -3.32 -10.04 -2.49
CA THR A 87 -4.27 -11.06 -2.97
C THR A 87 -5.32 -10.48 -3.90
N PHE A 88 -6.06 -11.34 -4.61
CA PHE A 88 -7.17 -10.92 -5.46
C PHE A 88 -8.17 -10.01 -4.73
N TYR A 89 -8.62 -10.42 -3.56
CA TYR A 89 -9.54 -9.61 -2.76
C TYR A 89 -8.86 -8.38 -2.15
N GLY A 90 -7.56 -8.46 -1.89
CA GLY A 90 -6.73 -7.34 -1.45
C GLY A 90 -6.68 -6.20 -2.47
N ILE A 91 -6.66 -6.52 -3.77
CA ILE A 91 -6.75 -5.55 -4.86
C ILE A 91 -8.21 -5.13 -5.11
N LEU A 92 -9.13 -6.11 -5.14
CA LEU A 92 -10.53 -5.88 -5.49
C LEU A 92 -11.21 -4.86 -4.58
N LYS A 93 -10.87 -4.84 -3.28
CA LYS A 93 -11.45 -3.88 -2.32
C LYS A 93 -11.16 -2.41 -2.68
N TYR A 94 -10.07 -2.16 -3.42
CA TYR A 94 -9.74 -0.82 -3.94
C TYR A 94 -10.29 -0.56 -5.35
N GLY A 95 -11.02 -1.51 -5.93
CA GLY A 95 -11.45 -1.49 -7.33
C GLY A 95 -12.15 -0.19 -7.72
N PHE A 96 -13.06 0.34 -6.90
CA PHE A 96 -13.76 1.60 -7.19
C PHE A 96 -12.79 2.79 -7.21
N PHE A 97 -11.86 2.88 -6.28
CA PHE A 97 -10.85 3.94 -6.26
C PHE A 97 -9.94 3.88 -7.48
N ILE A 98 -9.51 2.67 -7.87
CA ILE A 98 -8.66 2.44 -9.05
C ILE A 98 -9.41 2.83 -10.33
N ILE A 99 -10.65 2.35 -10.51
CA ILE A 99 -11.45 2.61 -11.71
C ILE A 99 -11.73 4.10 -11.85
N LEU A 100 -12.25 4.74 -10.80
CA LEU A 100 -12.57 6.17 -10.85
C LEU A 100 -11.29 7.02 -11.02
N GLY A 101 -10.23 6.70 -10.29
CA GLY A 101 -8.95 7.38 -10.47
C GLY A 101 -8.46 7.30 -11.93
N SER A 102 -8.59 6.13 -12.55
CA SER A 102 -8.24 5.93 -13.97
C SER A 102 -9.15 6.71 -14.91
N VAL A 103 -10.48 6.66 -14.72
CA VAL A 103 -11.46 7.38 -15.55
C VAL A 103 -11.22 8.89 -15.49
N PHE A 104 -10.94 9.43 -14.31
CA PHE A 104 -10.65 10.85 -14.12
C PHE A 104 -9.17 11.21 -14.34
N ARG A 105 -8.40 10.31 -14.97
CA ARG A 105 -7.00 10.52 -15.37
C ARG A 105 -6.11 10.99 -14.22
N LYS A 106 -6.37 10.51 -13.00
CA LYS A 106 -5.51 10.76 -11.85
C LYS A 106 -4.20 9.98 -12.00
N GLU A 107 -3.13 10.48 -11.40
CA GLU A 107 -1.87 9.74 -11.30
C GLU A 107 -2.02 8.64 -10.25
N LEU A 108 -2.19 7.40 -10.70
CA LEU A 108 -2.36 6.23 -9.83
C LEU A 108 -0.98 5.63 -9.54
N ILE A 109 -0.63 5.55 -8.25
CA ILE A 109 0.61 4.95 -7.75
C ILE A 109 0.25 3.76 -6.86
N ILE A 110 0.83 2.59 -7.14
CA ILE A 110 0.74 1.41 -6.27
C ILE A 110 2.04 1.22 -5.50
N HIS A 111 1.96 1.05 -4.17
CA HIS A 111 3.10 0.65 -3.36
C HIS A 111 2.87 -0.75 -2.80
N VAL A 112 3.74 -1.70 -3.15
CA VAL A 112 3.62 -3.11 -2.79
C VAL A 112 4.64 -3.47 -1.72
N HIS A 113 4.15 -3.86 -0.55
CA HIS A 113 4.97 -4.31 0.58
C HIS A 113 5.05 -5.84 0.63
N GLY A 114 5.91 -6.43 -0.21
CA GLY A 114 6.17 -7.86 -0.25
C GLY A 114 6.29 -8.44 -1.66
N ASN A 115 6.32 -9.78 -1.77
CA ASN A 115 6.60 -10.49 -3.01
C ASN A 115 5.44 -11.33 -3.55
N HIS A 116 4.25 -11.25 -2.92
CA HIS A 116 3.15 -12.17 -3.23
C HIS A 116 2.33 -11.77 -4.47
N LEU A 117 2.28 -10.48 -4.83
CA LEU A 117 1.39 -9.97 -5.89
C LEU A 117 1.61 -10.67 -7.23
N GLY A 118 2.86 -10.88 -7.65
CA GLY A 118 3.18 -11.60 -8.88
C GLY A 118 2.86 -13.10 -8.81
N GLN A 119 3.00 -13.72 -7.63
CA GLN A 119 2.65 -15.12 -7.40
C GLN A 119 1.13 -15.29 -7.45
N GLU A 120 0.38 -14.42 -6.78
CA GLU A 120 -1.08 -14.40 -6.84
C GLU A 120 -1.56 -14.32 -8.29
N TYR A 121 -1.07 -13.35 -9.06
CA TYR A 121 -1.44 -13.21 -10.47
C TYR A 121 -1.21 -14.47 -11.30
N LYS A 122 -0.08 -15.18 -11.05
CA LYS A 122 0.23 -16.43 -11.75
C LYS A 122 -0.72 -17.57 -11.36
N SER A 123 -1.19 -17.59 -10.10
CA SER A 123 -2.10 -18.63 -9.59
C SER A 123 -3.56 -18.42 -10.03
N LEU A 124 -3.94 -17.17 -10.34
CA LEU A 124 -5.29 -16.84 -10.75
C LEU A 124 -5.60 -17.33 -12.16
N ASN A 125 -6.85 -17.75 -12.38
CA ASN A 125 -7.36 -18.21 -13.67
C ASN A 125 -8.67 -17.51 -14.06
N GLY A 126 -9.01 -17.55 -15.34
CA GLY A 126 -10.27 -17.09 -15.89
C GLY A 126 -10.58 -15.63 -15.54
N ILE A 127 -11.83 -15.39 -15.13
CA ILE A 127 -12.35 -14.03 -14.85
C ILE A 127 -11.58 -13.32 -13.74
N LYS A 128 -11.17 -14.04 -12.67
CA LYS A 128 -10.41 -13.43 -11.56
C LYS A 128 -9.09 -12.87 -12.04
N ARG A 129 -8.37 -13.62 -12.89
CA ARG A 129 -7.10 -13.17 -13.47
C ARG A 129 -7.27 -11.92 -14.34
N ASN A 130 -8.33 -11.89 -15.15
CA ASN A 130 -8.62 -10.75 -16.02
C ASN A 130 -8.98 -9.50 -15.22
N ILE A 131 -9.80 -9.63 -14.17
CA ILE A 131 -10.13 -8.51 -13.27
C ILE A 131 -8.89 -8.00 -12.55
N PHE A 132 -8.06 -8.91 -12.02
CA PHE A 132 -6.81 -8.54 -11.34
C PHE A 132 -5.88 -7.77 -12.27
N TYR A 133 -5.65 -8.31 -13.48
CA TYR A 133 -4.85 -7.65 -14.51
C TYR A 133 -5.41 -6.28 -14.86
N PHE A 134 -6.72 -6.20 -15.12
CA PHE A 134 -7.39 -4.95 -15.45
C PHE A 134 -7.19 -3.89 -14.37
N LEU A 135 -7.35 -4.23 -13.11
CA LEU A 135 -7.21 -3.28 -12.01
C LEU A 135 -5.76 -2.84 -11.81
N VAL A 136 -4.81 -3.78 -11.77
CA VAL A 136 -3.41 -3.45 -11.50
C VAL A 136 -2.77 -2.70 -12.68
N SER A 137 -3.18 -2.96 -13.91
CA SER A 137 -2.70 -2.23 -15.10
C SER A 137 -3.20 -0.78 -15.20
N ARG A 138 -4.07 -0.32 -14.29
CA ARG A 138 -4.47 1.11 -14.23
C ARG A 138 -3.45 1.99 -13.53
N PHE A 139 -2.56 1.40 -12.75
CA PHE A 139 -1.50 2.16 -12.12
C PHE A 139 -0.44 2.57 -13.15
N ARG A 140 -0.01 3.83 -13.05
CA ARG A 140 1.03 4.37 -13.93
C ARG A 140 2.42 4.22 -13.34
N LYS A 141 2.52 4.19 -12.02
CA LYS A 141 3.77 4.03 -11.29
C LYS A 141 3.63 2.96 -10.23
N GLY A 142 4.71 2.24 -10.00
CA GLY A 142 4.83 1.24 -8.96
C GLY A 142 5.99 1.53 -8.02
N ILE A 143 5.81 1.21 -6.75
CA ILE A 143 6.86 1.25 -5.74
C ILE A 143 6.96 -0.14 -5.13
N VAL A 144 8.19 -0.62 -4.99
CA VAL A 144 8.52 -1.92 -4.39
C VAL A 144 9.68 -1.76 -3.41
N LEU A 145 9.87 -2.73 -2.51
CA LEU A 145 10.86 -2.64 -1.42
C LEU A 145 12.30 -2.96 -1.87
N SER A 146 12.48 -3.60 -3.02
CA SER A 146 13.81 -3.89 -3.59
C SER A 146 13.71 -4.08 -5.10
N ASP A 147 14.86 -3.99 -5.79
CA ASP A 147 14.90 -4.17 -7.25
C ASP A 147 14.47 -5.56 -7.69
N SER A 148 14.77 -6.59 -6.90
CA SER A 148 14.33 -7.98 -7.16
C SER A 148 12.80 -8.13 -7.15
N LEU A 149 12.08 -7.25 -6.48
CA LEU A 149 10.62 -7.27 -6.40
C LEU A 149 9.92 -6.55 -7.56
N LYS A 150 10.65 -5.82 -8.41
CA LYS A 150 10.09 -5.16 -9.60
C LYS A 150 9.35 -6.14 -10.52
N GLN A 151 9.81 -7.38 -10.58
CA GLN A 151 9.17 -8.45 -11.35
C GLN A 151 7.70 -8.72 -10.97
N ASN A 152 7.27 -8.34 -9.76
CA ASN A 152 5.87 -8.46 -9.34
C ASN A 152 4.95 -7.47 -10.07
N LEU A 153 5.48 -6.34 -10.51
CA LEU A 153 4.72 -5.28 -11.17
C LEU A 153 4.96 -5.19 -12.68
N THR A 154 6.06 -5.73 -13.21
CA THR A 154 6.39 -5.68 -14.65
C THR A 154 5.33 -6.27 -15.59
N PRO A 155 4.46 -7.24 -15.19
CA PRO A 155 3.35 -7.66 -16.03
C PRO A 155 2.27 -6.58 -16.27
N PHE A 156 2.26 -5.53 -15.45
CA PHE A 156 1.17 -4.54 -15.41
C PHE A 156 1.65 -3.11 -15.70
N ILE A 157 2.87 -2.79 -15.33
CA ILE A 157 3.45 -1.44 -15.35
C ILE A 157 4.80 -1.51 -16.07
N ASP A 158 5.08 -0.50 -16.89
CA ASP A 158 6.40 -0.37 -17.53
C ASP A 158 7.53 -0.35 -16.50
N GLN A 159 8.61 -1.10 -16.77
CA GLN A 159 9.72 -1.26 -15.84
C GLN A 159 10.37 0.07 -15.45
N GLY A 160 10.45 1.02 -16.37
CA GLY A 160 10.99 2.38 -16.12
C GLY A 160 10.11 3.21 -15.18
N SER A 161 8.85 2.79 -14.96
CA SER A 161 7.90 3.43 -14.04
C SER A 161 7.80 2.72 -12.69
N ILE A 162 8.67 1.73 -12.41
CA ILE A 162 8.71 1.01 -11.13
C ILE A 162 9.95 1.45 -10.34
N PHE A 163 9.71 2.03 -9.18
CA PHE A 163 10.73 2.58 -8.28
C PHE A 163 10.98 1.65 -7.10
N CYS A 164 12.19 1.71 -6.57
CA CYS A 164 12.57 0.98 -5.35
C CYS A 164 12.58 1.95 -4.18
N LEU A 165 11.84 1.62 -3.12
CA LEU A 165 11.85 2.32 -1.83
C LEU A 165 12.00 1.26 -0.74
N PRO A 166 13.22 1.03 -0.22
CA PRO A 166 13.47 0.04 0.80
C PRO A 166 12.72 0.32 2.10
N ASN A 167 12.48 -0.73 2.90
CA ASN A 167 12.01 -0.55 4.27
C ASN A 167 13.06 0.26 5.06
N PHE A 168 12.56 0.96 6.05
CA PHE A 168 13.37 1.79 6.95
C PHE A 168 13.26 1.25 8.39
N ALA A 169 14.21 1.62 9.21
CA ALA A 169 14.11 1.55 10.66
C ALA A 169 13.95 2.98 11.20
N GLN A 170 13.14 3.14 12.23
CA GLN A 170 12.96 4.45 12.85
C GLN A 170 14.20 4.82 13.65
N ASP A 171 14.60 6.10 13.62
CA ASP A 171 15.87 6.59 14.18
C ASP A 171 16.02 6.26 15.68
N TYR A 172 14.93 6.26 16.45
CA TYR A 172 14.97 5.90 17.87
C TYR A 172 15.36 4.42 18.14
N LEU A 173 15.34 3.56 17.11
CA LEU A 173 15.79 2.17 17.20
C LEU A 173 17.31 2.04 17.07
N TYR A 174 17.99 3.08 16.55
CA TYR A 174 19.44 3.14 16.54
C TYR A 174 19.93 3.57 17.92
N THR A 175 20.26 2.58 18.75
CA THR A 175 21.01 2.83 19.99
C THR A 175 22.48 2.85 19.65
N GLU A 176 23.23 3.81 20.23
CA GLU A 176 24.70 3.77 20.18
C GLU A 176 25.21 2.39 20.63
N ASP A 177 26.20 1.87 19.90
CA ASP A 177 26.78 0.56 20.11
C ASP A 177 27.07 0.29 21.59
N LYS A 178 26.18 -0.37 22.29
CA LYS A 178 26.53 -1.05 23.52
C LYS A 178 27.40 -2.22 23.10
N LYS A 179 28.71 -2.10 23.33
CA LYS A 179 29.64 -3.23 23.19
C LYS A 179 28.99 -4.45 23.81
N LEU A 180 28.74 -5.45 22.98
CA LEU A 180 28.31 -6.76 23.47
C LEU A 180 29.39 -7.30 24.40
N VAL A 181 29.12 -7.37 25.67
CA VAL A 181 30.08 -7.83 26.73
C VAL A 181 30.16 -9.36 26.76
N ASN A 182 29.41 -10.06 25.92
CA ASN A 182 29.40 -11.53 25.89
C ASN A 182 29.81 -12.05 24.52
N ASP A 183 30.70 -13.04 24.51
CA ASP A 183 31.15 -13.79 23.33
C ASP A 183 30.10 -14.70 22.70
N GLU A 184 28.84 -14.64 23.17
CA GLU A 184 27.75 -15.46 22.65
C GLU A 184 26.97 -14.71 21.58
N LEU A 185 26.93 -15.25 20.35
CA LEU A 185 26.04 -14.78 19.28
C LEU A 185 24.58 -15.14 19.65
N ARG A 186 23.76 -14.12 19.89
CA ARG A 186 22.31 -14.29 20.12
C ARG A 186 21.55 -13.79 18.89
N ILE A 187 20.86 -14.71 18.22
CA ILE A 187 20.04 -14.40 17.06
C ILE A 187 18.58 -14.38 17.48
N PHE A 188 17.92 -13.24 17.25
CA PHE A 188 16.47 -13.11 17.45
C PHE A 188 15.81 -13.01 16.08
N TYR A 189 14.78 -13.83 15.86
CA TYR A 189 13.92 -13.74 14.69
C TYR A 189 12.52 -13.34 15.16
N LEU A 190 12.08 -12.16 14.67
CA LEU A 190 10.74 -11.65 14.91
C LEU A 190 9.91 -11.86 13.65
N SER A 191 8.87 -12.69 13.75
CA SER A 191 7.89 -12.93 12.70
C SER A 191 6.50 -12.67 13.22
N ASN A 192 5.67 -12.02 12.42
CA ASN A 192 4.24 -11.93 12.63
C ASN A 192 3.53 -13.13 11.99
#